data_b5220588c743f97a1566c96943b5bf99
#
_entry.id   b5220588c743f97a1566c96943b5bf99
#
_cell.length_a   1.000
_cell.length_b   1.000
_cell.length_c   1.000
_cell.angle_alpha   90.00
_cell.angle_beta   90.00
_cell.angle_gamma   90.00
#
_symmetry.space_group_name_H-M   'P 1'
#
loop_
_entity.id
_entity.type
_entity.pdbx_description
1 polymer ?
#
loop_
_entity_poly.entity_id
_entity_poly.type
_entity_poly.pdbx_seq_one_letter_code
_entity_poly.pdbx_strand_id
1 'polypeptide(L)'
;MKKVCVMGHFGFGEDMLNGQTVKTKIVTTELKRQLGADQVMKIDTHGGARILPKVVFQLLQAFRRCRNVIILPAHNGIRIFVPLCVAFHRIYHRNLHYVVIGGWLPEFLKNRKSLSKALKTFDGIYVETNTMKKALEDGNLYGIT
;
A
#
# COMPACT_ATOMS: atom_id res chain seq x y z
N MET A 1 3.38 -2.30 20.54
CA MET A 1 2.80 -2.12 19.20
C MET A 1 3.84 -1.55 18.25
N LYS A 2 4.01 -2.13 17.08
CA LYS A 2 4.95 -1.61 16.08
C LYS A 2 4.39 -0.34 15.43
N LYS A 3 5.28 0.52 14.92
CA LYS A 3 4.87 1.81 14.35
C LYS A 3 4.26 1.66 12.97
N VAL A 4 4.81 0.76 12.13
CA VAL A 4 4.38 0.66 10.73
C VAL A 4 4.53 -0.74 10.16
N CYS A 5 3.62 -1.12 9.27
CA CYS A 5 3.74 -2.27 8.39
C CYS A 5 3.85 -1.78 6.95
N VAL A 6 4.79 -2.33 6.20
CA VAL A 6 4.92 -2.07 4.76
C VAL A 6 4.54 -3.34 4.01
N MET A 7 3.49 -3.27 3.20
CA MET A 7 3.05 -4.36 2.34
C MET A 7 3.35 -4.02 0.88
N GLY A 8 4.20 -4.80 0.25
CA GLY A 8 4.57 -4.57 -1.13
C GLY A 8 5.34 -5.74 -1.71
N HIS A 9 5.86 -5.57 -2.91
CA HIS A 9 6.59 -6.60 -3.63
C HIS A 9 8.07 -6.55 -3.28
N PHE A 10 8.51 -7.45 -2.40
CA PHE A 10 9.92 -7.55 -1.98
C PHE A 10 10.71 -8.59 -2.77
N GLY A 11 10.04 -9.50 -3.47
CA GLY A 11 10.68 -10.53 -4.29
C GLY A 11 11.26 -11.69 -3.50
N PHE A 12 10.83 -11.92 -2.26
CA PHE A 12 11.36 -12.97 -1.35
C PHE A 12 12.89 -12.93 -1.20
N GLY A 13 13.47 -11.71 -1.21
CA GLY A 13 14.91 -11.57 -1.09
C GLY A 13 15.71 -11.71 -2.39
N GLU A 14 15.05 -11.98 -3.52
CA GLU A 14 15.68 -12.00 -4.82
C GLU A 14 16.01 -10.59 -5.31
N ASP A 15 17.06 -10.45 -6.11
CA ASP A 15 17.44 -9.16 -6.69
C ASP A 15 16.60 -8.86 -7.92
N MET A 16 15.37 -8.44 -7.70
CA MET A 16 14.48 -8.04 -8.78
C MET A 16 14.59 -6.54 -9.02
N LEU A 17 14.78 -6.16 -10.29
CA LEU A 17 15.03 -4.78 -10.69
C LEU A 17 13.79 -4.04 -11.24
N ASN A 18 12.58 -4.55 -11.02
CA ASN A 18 11.39 -3.82 -11.42
C ASN A 18 11.11 -2.67 -10.45
N GLY A 19 10.46 -1.60 -10.93
CA GLY A 19 10.23 -0.39 -10.15
C GLY A 19 9.43 -0.62 -8.87
N GLN A 20 8.50 -1.57 -8.89
CA GLN A 20 7.68 -1.92 -7.74
C GLN A 20 8.54 -2.44 -6.59
N THR A 21 9.41 -3.40 -6.88
CA THR A 21 10.29 -4.02 -5.88
C THR A 21 11.32 -3.03 -5.36
N VAL A 22 11.95 -2.28 -6.24
CA VAL A 22 12.98 -1.29 -5.88
C VAL A 22 12.36 -0.23 -4.95
N LYS A 23 11.21 0.31 -5.30
CA LYS A 23 10.55 1.34 -4.50
C LYS A 23 10.13 0.81 -3.14
N THR A 24 9.57 -0.40 -3.09
CA THR A 24 9.17 -1.05 -1.85
C THR A 24 10.36 -1.20 -0.90
N LYS A 25 11.49 -1.67 -1.41
CA LYS A 25 12.71 -1.82 -0.61
C LYS A 25 13.26 -0.49 -0.11
N ILE A 26 13.24 0.54 -0.96
CA ILE A 26 13.73 1.88 -0.59
C ILE A 26 12.89 2.47 0.55
N VAL A 27 11.56 2.42 0.41
CA VAL A 27 10.64 2.93 1.42
C VAL A 27 10.86 2.20 2.75
N THR A 28 10.96 0.87 2.70
CA THR A 28 11.15 0.05 3.90
C THR A 28 12.48 0.35 4.58
N THR A 29 13.56 0.47 3.82
CA THR A 29 14.89 0.76 4.36
C THR A 29 14.91 2.11 5.05
N GLU A 30 14.31 3.13 4.44
CA GLU A 30 14.25 4.47 5.02
C GLU A 30 13.43 4.50 6.32
N LEU A 31 12.30 3.79 6.35
CA LEU A 31 11.49 3.68 7.55
C LEU A 31 12.24 2.98 8.69
N LYS A 32 12.99 1.91 8.38
CA LYS A 32 13.82 1.24 9.38
C LYS A 32 14.91 2.16 9.92
N ARG A 33 15.50 2.98 9.06
CA ARG A 33 16.53 3.94 9.46
C ARG A 33 15.97 4.98 10.42
N GLN A 34 14.76 5.48 10.16
CA GLN A 34 14.16 6.54 10.97
C GLN A 34 13.47 6.04 12.24
N LEU A 35 12.84 4.88 12.19
CA LEU A 35 12.00 4.37 13.27
C LEU A 35 12.61 3.23 14.06
N GLY A 36 13.65 2.60 13.54
CA GLY A 36 14.24 1.38 14.09
C GLY A 36 13.71 0.14 13.37
N ALA A 37 14.59 -0.84 13.14
CA ALA A 37 14.25 -2.03 12.38
C ALA A 37 13.16 -2.88 13.07
N ASP A 38 13.11 -2.88 14.39
CA ASP A 38 12.13 -3.60 15.20
C ASP A 38 10.73 -2.97 15.15
N GLN A 39 10.60 -1.72 14.66
CA GLN A 39 9.34 -1.00 14.56
C GLN A 39 8.69 -1.13 13.19
N VAL A 40 9.32 -1.82 12.25
CA VAL A 40 8.83 -1.97 10.87
C VAL A 40 8.56 -3.45 10.58
N MET A 41 7.31 -3.77 10.28
CA MET A 41 6.87 -5.08 9.84
C MET A 41 6.80 -5.08 8.31
N LYS A 42 7.14 -6.20 7.68
CA LYS A 42 7.08 -6.35 6.22
C LYS A 42 6.11 -7.46 5.83
N ILE A 43 5.38 -7.23 4.75
CA ILE A 43 4.56 -8.26 4.09
C ILE A 43 4.96 -8.28 2.62
N ASP A 44 5.45 -9.43 2.14
CA ASP A 44 5.84 -9.61 0.75
C ASP A 44 4.66 -10.17 -0.06
N THR A 45 4.25 -9.45 -1.10
CA THR A 45 3.15 -9.87 -1.97
C THR A 45 3.63 -10.65 -3.20
N HIS A 46 4.93 -10.96 -3.30
CA HIS A 46 5.47 -11.77 -4.38
C HIS A 46 4.92 -13.19 -4.33
N GLY A 47 4.47 -13.71 -5.43
CA GLY A 47 3.90 -15.06 -5.53
C GLY A 47 2.46 -15.12 -6.00
N GLY A 48 1.80 -13.97 -6.14
CA GLY A 48 0.44 -13.88 -6.70
C GLY A 48 -0.63 -14.58 -5.88
N ALA A 49 -1.56 -15.23 -6.56
CA ALA A 49 -2.72 -15.87 -5.92
C ALA A 49 -2.34 -17.03 -5.01
N ARG A 50 -1.18 -17.66 -5.25
CA ARG A 50 -0.73 -18.83 -4.47
C ARG A 50 -0.48 -18.50 -3.02
N ILE A 51 -0.05 -17.26 -2.73
CA ILE A 51 0.27 -16.83 -1.37
C ILE A 51 -0.80 -15.93 -0.78
N LEU A 52 -1.90 -15.71 -1.47
CA LEU A 52 -2.95 -14.79 -1.03
C LEU A 52 -3.49 -15.11 0.37
N PRO A 53 -3.81 -16.38 0.73
CA PRO A 53 -4.24 -16.67 2.11
C PRO A 53 -3.21 -16.28 3.16
N LYS A 54 -1.93 -16.50 2.88
CA LYS A 54 -0.84 -16.13 3.78
C LYS A 54 -0.75 -14.60 3.92
N VAL A 55 -0.86 -13.86 2.82
CA VAL A 55 -0.81 -12.40 2.82
C VAL A 55 -1.99 -11.83 3.59
N VAL A 56 -3.19 -12.37 3.41
CA VAL A 56 -4.39 -11.94 4.14
C VAL A 56 -4.20 -12.12 5.65
N PHE A 57 -3.67 -13.27 6.08
CA PHE A 57 -3.38 -13.53 7.49
C PHE A 57 -2.32 -12.56 8.04
N GLN A 58 -1.25 -12.33 7.28
CA GLN A 58 -0.21 -11.39 7.67
C GLN A 58 -0.75 -9.96 7.78
N LEU A 59 -1.64 -9.56 6.87
CA LEU A 59 -2.27 -8.26 6.89
C LEU A 59 -3.15 -8.09 8.12
N LEU A 60 -3.90 -9.12 8.49
CA LEU A 60 -4.69 -9.12 9.73
C LEU A 60 -3.78 -8.90 10.95
N GLN A 61 -2.63 -9.60 11.01
CA GLN A 61 -1.66 -9.41 12.07
C GLN A 61 -1.10 -7.99 12.09
N ALA A 62 -0.87 -7.40 10.91
CA ALA A 62 -0.40 -6.03 10.81
C ALA A 62 -1.41 -5.03 11.38
N PHE A 63 -2.70 -5.20 11.08
CA PHE A 63 -3.74 -4.35 11.65
C PHE A 63 -3.87 -4.50 13.17
N ARG A 64 -3.55 -5.67 13.69
CA ARG A 64 -3.57 -5.90 15.15
C ARG A 64 -2.35 -5.31 15.84
N ARG A 65 -1.19 -5.28 15.18
CA ARG A 65 0.11 -4.98 15.80
C ARG A 65 0.74 -3.65 15.40
N CYS A 66 0.28 -3.02 14.32
CA CYS A 66 0.88 -1.79 13.80
C CYS A 66 -0.11 -0.64 13.86
N ARG A 67 0.40 0.56 14.10
CA ARG A 67 -0.43 1.78 14.09
C ARG A 67 -0.68 2.28 12.67
N ASN A 68 0.27 2.07 11.78
CA ASN A 68 0.21 2.53 10.39
C ASN A 68 0.41 1.35 9.46
N VAL A 69 -0.37 1.30 8.41
CA VAL A 69 -0.23 0.30 7.35
C VAL A 69 -0.02 1.03 6.03
N ILE A 70 1.13 0.76 5.40
CA ILE A 70 1.51 1.35 4.11
C ILE A 70 1.43 0.26 3.07
N ILE A 71 0.67 0.48 2.00
CA ILE A 71 0.57 -0.48 0.91
C ILE A 71 1.12 0.10 -0.38
N LEU A 72 1.81 -0.76 -1.16
CA LEU A 72 2.37 -0.42 -2.46
C LEU A 72 1.96 -1.49 -3.49
N PRO A 73 0.66 -1.68 -3.74
CA PRO A 73 0.22 -2.71 -4.67
C PRO A 73 0.36 -2.27 -6.13
N ALA A 74 0.62 -3.25 -7.00
CA ALA A 74 0.46 -3.09 -8.44
C ALA A 74 -1.02 -3.15 -8.82
N HIS A 75 -1.36 -2.91 -10.11
CA HIS A 75 -2.77 -2.87 -10.49
C HIS A 75 -3.53 -4.18 -10.31
N ASN A 76 -2.86 -5.33 -10.28
CA ASN A 76 -3.54 -6.59 -9.97
C ASN A 76 -3.85 -6.71 -8.49
N GLY A 77 -3.01 -6.13 -7.63
CA GLY A 77 -3.18 -6.20 -6.19
C GLY A 77 -4.15 -5.19 -5.62
N ILE A 78 -4.27 -4.01 -6.25
CA ILE A 78 -5.09 -2.92 -5.72
C ILE A 78 -6.56 -3.33 -5.55
N ARG A 79 -7.08 -4.13 -6.48
CA ARG A 79 -8.49 -4.59 -6.44
C ARG A 79 -8.79 -5.49 -5.25
N ILE A 80 -7.76 -6.14 -4.70
CA ILE A 80 -7.88 -7.05 -3.57
C ILE A 80 -7.50 -6.34 -2.27
N PHE A 81 -6.35 -5.69 -2.24
CA PHE A 81 -5.77 -5.18 -1.00
C PHE A 81 -6.41 -3.89 -0.51
N VAL A 82 -6.88 -3.02 -1.39
CA VAL A 82 -7.55 -1.78 -0.97
C VAL A 82 -8.88 -2.09 -0.26
N PRO A 83 -9.80 -2.88 -0.83
CA PRO A 83 -11.04 -3.23 -0.11
C PRO A 83 -10.77 -3.99 1.18
N LEU A 84 -9.77 -4.88 1.19
CA LEU A 84 -9.40 -5.66 2.36
C LEU A 84 -8.88 -4.75 3.49
N CYS A 85 -8.01 -3.81 3.16
CA CYS A 85 -7.51 -2.83 4.12
C CYS A 85 -8.62 -1.96 4.70
N VAL A 86 -9.56 -1.54 3.88
CA VAL A 86 -10.71 -0.75 4.35
C VAL A 86 -11.57 -1.59 5.31
N ALA A 87 -11.79 -2.86 5.00
CA ALA A 87 -12.55 -3.76 5.88
C ALA A 87 -11.87 -3.91 7.25
N PHE A 88 -10.57 -4.16 7.26
CA PHE A 88 -9.81 -4.27 8.52
C PHE A 88 -9.74 -2.93 9.27
N HIS A 89 -9.65 -1.82 8.55
CA HIS A 89 -9.65 -0.48 9.13
C HIS A 89 -10.94 -0.21 9.92
N ARG A 90 -12.07 -0.68 9.43
CA ARG A 90 -13.36 -0.54 10.14
C ARG A 90 -13.36 -1.24 11.49
N ILE A 91 -12.55 -2.30 11.64
CA ILE A 91 -12.46 -3.07 12.89
C ILE A 91 -11.40 -2.47 13.82
N TYR A 92 -10.21 -2.18 13.30
CA TYR A 92 -9.03 -1.83 14.10
C TYR A 92 -8.69 -0.34 14.11
N HIS A 93 -9.22 0.47 13.18
CA HIS A 93 -8.99 1.92 13.09
C HIS A 93 -7.50 2.29 13.05
N ARG A 94 -6.78 1.73 12.09
CA ARG A 94 -5.36 2.07 11.86
C ARG A 94 -5.22 3.12 10.78
N ASN A 95 -4.10 3.84 10.78
CA ASN A 95 -3.80 4.79 9.72
C ASN A 95 -3.40 4.04 8.44
N LEU A 96 -4.06 4.36 7.34
CA LEU A 96 -3.83 3.73 6.05
C LEU A 96 -3.11 4.68 5.11
N HIS A 97 -2.06 4.19 4.47
CA HIS A 97 -1.25 4.94 3.52
C HIS A 97 -1.06 4.14 2.24
N TYR A 98 -1.21 4.79 1.11
CA TYR A 98 -1.02 4.18 -0.20
C TYR A 98 0.11 4.90 -0.93
N VAL A 99 1.16 4.18 -1.32
CA VAL A 99 2.24 4.72 -2.14
C VAL A 99 2.03 4.22 -3.57
N VAL A 100 1.75 5.14 -4.47
CA VAL A 100 1.49 4.84 -5.88
C VAL A 100 2.81 4.82 -6.65
N ILE A 101 3.07 3.74 -7.37
CA ILE A 101 4.26 3.58 -8.19
C ILE A 101 3.82 3.53 -9.65
N GLY A 102 4.39 4.43 -10.47
CA GLY A 102 4.01 4.57 -11.87
C GLY A 102 2.80 5.48 -12.08
N GLY A 103 2.42 5.71 -13.32
CA GLY A 103 1.39 6.67 -13.71
C GLY A 103 0.03 6.07 -14.08
N TRP A 104 -0.21 4.81 -13.75
CA TRP A 104 -1.37 4.05 -14.24
C TRP A 104 -2.66 4.29 -13.45
N LEU A 105 -2.59 4.79 -12.23
CA LEU A 105 -3.73 4.81 -11.31
C LEU A 105 -4.90 5.69 -11.78
N PRO A 106 -4.70 6.93 -12.27
CA PRO A 106 -5.84 7.77 -12.68
C PRO A 106 -6.71 7.11 -13.75
N GLU A 107 -6.07 6.53 -14.76
CA GLU A 107 -6.79 5.83 -15.84
C GLU A 107 -7.50 4.59 -15.32
N PHE A 108 -6.83 3.84 -14.44
CA PHE A 108 -7.38 2.63 -13.83
C PHE A 108 -8.66 2.92 -13.04
N LEU A 109 -8.73 4.07 -12.38
CA LEU A 109 -9.86 4.42 -11.52
C LEU A 109 -11.07 4.99 -12.28
N LYS A 110 -10.93 5.37 -13.55
CA LYS A 110 -12.01 6.03 -14.31
C LYS A 110 -13.34 5.27 -14.29
N ASN A 111 -13.29 3.94 -14.39
CA ASN A 111 -14.50 3.10 -14.42
C ASN A 111 -14.64 2.24 -13.16
N ARG A 112 -13.99 2.62 -12.07
CA ARG A 112 -13.98 1.83 -10.82
C ARG A 112 -14.35 2.73 -9.63
N LYS A 113 -15.60 3.16 -9.60
CA LYS A 113 -16.12 4.07 -8.55
C LYS A 113 -16.01 3.47 -7.15
N SER A 114 -16.25 2.18 -7.01
CA SER A 114 -16.13 1.50 -5.70
C SER A 114 -14.71 1.57 -5.16
N LEU A 115 -13.72 1.38 -6.04
CA LEU A 115 -12.31 1.44 -5.66
C LEU A 115 -11.90 2.87 -5.30
N SER A 116 -12.33 3.86 -6.07
CA SER A 116 -12.11 5.26 -5.74
C SER A 116 -12.69 5.63 -4.39
N LYS A 117 -13.91 5.16 -4.11
CA LYS A 117 -14.56 5.39 -2.82
C LYS A 117 -13.78 4.76 -1.67
N ALA A 118 -13.27 3.54 -1.87
CA ALA A 118 -12.45 2.86 -0.86
C ALA A 118 -11.15 3.64 -0.60
N LEU A 119 -10.51 4.16 -1.64
CA LEU A 119 -9.29 4.96 -1.50
C LEU A 119 -9.49 6.25 -0.72
N LYS A 120 -10.69 6.82 -0.74
CA LYS A 120 -11.02 8.01 0.05
C LYS A 120 -10.94 7.76 1.56
N THR A 121 -10.99 6.52 2.00
CA THR A 121 -10.82 6.15 3.40
C THR A 121 -9.36 6.25 3.87
N PHE A 122 -8.41 6.24 2.95
CA PHE A 122 -6.99 6.29 3.28
C PHE A 122 -6.59 7.67 3.83
N ASP A 123 -5.72 7.66 4.83
CA ASP A 123 -5.22 8.88 5.46
C ASP A 123 -4.23 9.63 4.57
N GLY A 124 -3.52 8.92 3.69
CA GLY A 124 -2.59 9.53 2.75
C GLY A 124 -2.45 8.71 1.49
N ILE A 125 -2.34 9.40 0.35
CA ILE A 125 -2.02 8.81 -0.94
C ILE A 125 -0.81 9.57 -1.47
N TYR A 126 0.29 8.86 -1.71
CA TYR A 126 1.58 9.43 -2.08
C TYR A 126 1.89 9.10 -3.52
N VAL A 127 2.20 10.11 -4.31
CA VAL A 127 2.46 9.97 -5.75
C VAL A 127 3.84 10.53 -6.10
N GLU A 128 4.34 10.13 -7.26
CA GLU A 128 5.69 10.50 -7.68
C GLU A 128 5.75 11.87 -8.36
N THR A 129 4.63 12.33 -8.96
CA THR A 129 4.61 13.58 -9.74
C THR A 129 3.40 14.45 -9.42
N ASN A 130 3.54 15.75 -9.62
CA ASN A 130 2.43 16.70 -9.50
C ASN A 130 1.36 16.47 -10.57
N THR A 131 1.75 15.99 -11.73
CA THR A 131 0.81 15.64 -12.81
C THR A 131 -0.15 14.55 -12.36
N MET A 132 0.36 13.52 -11.71
CA MET A 132 -0.47 12.45 -11.17
C MET A 132 -1.35 12.93 -10.02
N LYS A 133 -0.82 13.78 -9.13
CA LYS A 133 -1.58 14.38 -8.05
C LYS A 133 -2.79 15.13 -8.60
N LYS A 134 -2.59 15.97 -9.60
CA LYS A 134 -3.66 16.73 -10.24
C LYS A 134 -4.68 15.82 -10.91
N ALA A 135 -4.23 14.78 -11.61
CA ALA A 135 -5.12 13.83 -12.28
C ALA A 135 -6.03 13.10 -11.27
N LEU A 136 -5.50 12.74 -10.11
CA LEU A 136 -6.29 12.09 -9.06
C LEU A 136 -7.26 13.06 -8.39
N GLU A 137 -6.84 14.30 -8.16
CA GLU A 137 -7.70 15.34 -7.62
C GLU A 137 -8.86 15.67 -8.57
N ASP A 138 -8.61 15.70 -9.88
CA ASP A 138 -9.64 15.87 -10.89
C ASP A 138 -10.67 14.72 -10.86
N GLY A 139 -10.26 13.53 -10.41
CA GLY A 139 -11.13 12.39 -10.16
C GLY A 139 -11.77 12.39 -8.77
N ASN A 140 -11.73 13.50 -8.05
CA ASN A 140 -12.31 13.68 -6.71
C ASN A 140 -11.59 12.90 -5.59
N LEU A 141 -10.31 12.58 -5.79
CA LEU A 141 -9.46 12.04 -4.72
C LEU A 141 -8.59 13.16 -4.14
N TYR A 142 -8.73 13.41 -2.86
CA TYR A 142 -7.99 14.46 -2.15
C TYR A 142 -7.11 13.85 -1.05
N GLY A 143 -6.28 14.70 -0.42
CA GLY A 143 -5.33 14.23 0.59
C GLY A 143 -4.10 13.58 -0.03
N ILE A 144 -3.74 13.95 -1.24
CA ILE A 144 -2.64 13.39 -2.02
C ILE A 144 -1.38 14.21 -1.81
N THR A 145 -0.28 13.53 -1.59
CA THR A 145 1.03 14.17 -1.36
C THR A 145 2.05 13.76 -2.39
#